data_0b2d642c8841abaca1cc5e545436b27f
#
_entry.id   0b2d642c8841abaca1cc5e545436b27f
#
_cell.length_a   1.000
_cell.length_b   1.000
_cell.length_c   1.000
_cell.angle_alpha   90.00
_cell.angle_beta   90.00
_cell.angle_gamma   90.00
#
_symmetry.space_group_name_H-M   'P 1'
#
loop_
_entity.id
_entity.type
_entity.pdbx_description
1 polymer ?
#
loop_
_entity_poly.entity_id
_entity_poly.type
_entity_poly.pdbx_seq_one_letter_code
_entity_poly.pdbx_strand_id
1 'polypeptide(L)'
;MTTPAPQAPYQPPQQAPAPQNWQGAHGGLYNSPIPVRRASLGDAIASEWTKIRSVRSTMWTLGVMIVLLLGIGLLSAIAVSASDADLGNTPVLSLGFFGVLLGSICVITLGVLTIASEYGTGMIRTTLTACPSRSRVLTAKAIVFFLLSFVITTVTTAVVGVLQTAMLDGVEPTGDDWLRSTVGVGLYVATLGLLSLALGALIRHSAGAITIMIAVVLLPLVLAMFMFSETLADLQRALFEYSIPNQLGAFYDASVTTSGPSGWEPLWIILGVTTVTMAAAYFTLDRRDV
;
A
#
# COMPACT_ATOMS: atom_id res chain seq x y z
N MET A 1 55.38 21.72 -51.53
CA MET A 1 55.54 21.22 -50.13
C MET A 1 55.84 22.43 -49.26
N THR A 2 54.84 22.98 -48.63
CA THR A 2 54.95 24.12 -47.71
C THR A 2 54.87 23.60 -46.26
N THR A 3 55.98 23.74 -45.57
CA THR A 3 56.15 23.37 -44.18
C THR A 3 55.30 24.30 -43.29
N PRO A 4 54.47 23.77 -42.35
CA PRO A 4 53.72 24.63 -41.44
C PRO A 4 54.66 25.31 -40.44
N ALA A 5 54.40 26.58 -40.09
CA ALA A 5 55.13 27.35 -39.12
C ALA A 5 54.97 26.76 -37.68
N PRO A 6 56.00 26.88 -36.83
CA PRO A 6 55.95 26.40 -35.46
C PRO A 6 54.91 27.15 -34.65
N GLN A 7 54.02 26.42 -33.97
CA GLN A 7 53.06 27.02 -33.03
C GLN A 7 53.80 27.53 -31.79
N ALA A 8 53.49 28.75 -31.40
CA ALA A 8 53.99 29.36 -30.17
C ALA A 8 53.49 28.58 -28.90
N PRO A 9 54.29 28.49 -27.83
CA PRO A 9 53.87 27.80 -26.63
C PRO A 9 52.63 28.43 -25.98
N TYR A 10 51.64 27.59 -25.65
CA TYR A 10 50.46 28.02 -24.93
C TYR A 10 50.83 28.55 -23.55
N GLN A 11 50.71 29.85 -23.30
CA GLN A 11 50.79 30.42 -21.98
C GLN A 11 49.41 30.34 -21.32
N PRO A 12 49.29 29.67 -20.15
CA PRO A 12 48.03 29.70 -19.40
C PRO A 12 47.73 31.12 -18.92
N PRO A 13 46.43 31.54 -18.87
CA PRO A 13 46.06 32.87 -18.42
C PRO A 13 46.61 33.11 -16.98
N GLN A 14 47.40 34.17 -16.80
CA GLN A 14 47.81 34.62 -15.48
C GLN A 14 46.57 34.96 -14.66
N GLN A 15 46.37 34.20 -13.57
CA GLN A 15 45.33 34.50 -12.59
C GLN A 15 45.59 35.90 -12.05
N ALA A 16 44.62 36.78 -12.22
CA ALA A 16 44.63 38.09 -11.58
C ALA A 16 44.76 37.92 -10.04
N PRO A 17 45.55 38.78 -9.36
CA PRO A 17 45.65 38.68 -7.91
C PRO A 17 44.25 38.84 -7.27
N ALA A 18 43.86 37.87 -6.46
CA ALA A 18 42.63 37.96 -5.70
C ALA A 18 42.67 39.20 -4.83
N PRO A 19 41.59 39.98 -4.72
CA PRO A 19 41.56 41.16 -3.86
C PRO A 19 41.82 40.73 -2.42
N GLN A 20 42.90 41.25 -1.82
CA GLN A 20 43.39 40.94 -0.47
C GLN A 20 42.48 41.43 0.67
N ASN A 21 41.19 41.60 0.45
CA ASN A 21 40.29 42.18 1.44
C ASN A 21 39.34 41.21 2.09
N TRP A 22 39.66 39.90 2.08
CA TRP A 22 38.87 38.87 2.76
C TRP A 22 39.36 38.52 4.18
N GLN A 23 40.40 39.22 4.69
CA GLN A 23 40.95 38.94 6.03
C GLN A 23 40.39 39.83 7.14
N GLY A 24 39.23 40.43 6.98
CA GLY A 24 38.68 41.38 7.96
C GLY A 24 37.23 41.18 8.41
N ALA A 25 36.52 40.15 7.91
CA ALA A 25 35.22 39.84 8.47
C ALA A 25 35.38 38.70 9.47
N HIS A 26 35.42 39.03 10.76
CA HIS A 26 35.12 38.07 11.82
C HIS A 26 33.90 37.24 11.35
N GLY A 27 34.06 35.92 11.35
CA GLY A 27 33.01 34.98 10.91
C GLY A 27 31.72 35.14 11.71
N GLY A 28 30.98 36.18 11.41
CA GLY A 28 29.58 36.24 11.75
C GLY A 28 28.91 35.10 11.01
N LEU A 29 28.68 34.00 11.71
CA LEU A 29 27.82 32.94 11.22
C LEU A 29 26.56 33.60 10.69
N TYR A 30 26.33 33.51 9.38
CA TYR A 30 25.08 33.99 8.78
C TYR A 30 23.94 33.30 9.52
N ASN A 31 23.32 34.04 10.43
CA ASN A 31 22.16 33.55 11.14
C ASN A 31 20.95 33.92 10.29
N SER A 32 20.36 32.92 9.66
CA SER A 32 19.14 33.12 8.86
C SER A 32 18.08 33.80 9.73
N PRO A 33 17.46 34.91 9.27
CA PRO A 33 16.38 35.56 9.99
C PRO A 33 15.13 34.71 10.08
N ILE A 34 15.08 33.61 9.32
CA ILE A 34 13.96 32.67 9.33
C ILE A 34 14.20 31.68 10.48
N PRO A 35 13.30 31.63 11.49
CA PRO A 35 13.42 30.64 12.56
C PRO A 35 13.34 29.23 12.03
N VAL A 36 14.37 28.42 12.28
CA VAL A 36 14.40 27.01 11.89
C VAL A 36 13.40 26.25 12.76
N ARG A 37 12.19 26.05 12.24
CA ARG A 37 11.18 25.20 12.87
C ARG A 37 11.51 23.72 12.59
N ARG A 38 11.59 22.92 13.64
CA ARG A 38 11.72 21.46 13.48
C ARG A 38 10.45 20.88 12.83
N ALA A 39 10.61 20.07 11.79
CA ALA A 39 9.49 19.39 11.14
C ALA A 39 8.67 18.56 12.16
N SER A 40 7.38 18.81 12.23
CA SER A 40 6.44 18.07 13.10
C SER A 40 5.90 16.85 12.37
N LEU A 41 5.19 15.96 13.09
CA LEU A 41 4.47 14.84 12.45
C LEU A 41 3.36 15.36 11.51
N GLY A 42 2.70 16.47 11.87
CA GLY A 42 1.69 17.08 11.01
C GLY A 42 2.26 17.58 9.68
N ASP A 43 3.46 18.18 9.70
CA ASP A 43 4.14 18.61 8.47
C ASP A 43 4.49 17.40 7.58
N ALA A 44 4.92 16.28 8.19
CA ALA A 44 5.19 15.03 7.47
C ALA A 44 3.92 14.44 6.85
N ILE A 45 2.81 14.39 7.58
CA ILE A 45 1.50 13.92 7.09
C ILE A 45 1.03 14.80 5.91
N ALA A 46 1.10 16.12 6.04
CA ALA A 46 0.71 17.04 4.98
C ALA A 46 1.58 16.87 3.71
N SER A 47 2.88 16.63 3.89
CA SER A 47 3.80 16.32 2.81
C SER A 47 3.43 15.01 2.09
N GLU A 48 3.18 13.92 2.84
CA GLU A 48 2.79 12.63 2.26
C GLU A 48 1.43 12.71 1.55
N TRP A 49 0.46 13.43 2.11
CA TRP A 49 -0.81 13.70 1.44
C TRP A 49 -0.62 14.41 0.10
N THR A 50 0.24 15.43 0.07
CA THR A 50 0.55 16.18 -1.16
C THR A 50 1.23 15.27 -2.20
N LYS A 51 2.16 14.40 -1.78
CA LYS A 51 2.81 13.42 -2.67
C LYS A 51 1.77 12.50 -3.33
N ILE A 52 0.86 11.91 -2.55
CA ILE A 52 -0.17 11.01 -3.07
C ILE A 52 -1.01 11.71 -4.16
N ARG A 53 -1.42 12.95 -3.92
CA ARG A 53 -2.25 13.71 -4.86
C ARG A 53 -1.49 14.18 -6.10
N SER A 54 -0.19 14.39 -6.02
CA SER A 54 0.63 14.91 -7.13
C SER A 54 1.18 13.80 -8.05
N VAL A 55 1.29 12.56 -7.56
CA VAL A 55 1.83 11.44 -8.34
C VAL A 55 0.73 10.81 -9.19
N ARG A 56 0.83 10.99 -10.51
CA ARG A 56 -0.18 10.49 -11.46
C ARG A 56 -0.40 8.97 -11.38
N SER A 57 0.67 8.19 -11.21
CA SER A 57 0.55 6.72 -11.09
C SER A 57 -0.29 6.30 -9.89
N THR A 58 -0.12 6.98 -8.75
CA THR A 58 -0.92 6.72 -7.54
C THR A 58 -2.41 7.00 -7.79
N MET A 59 -2.73 8.14 -8.40
CA MET A 59 -4.11 8.50 -8.74
C MET A 59 -4.75 7.53 -9.73
N TRP A 60 -3.97 7.07 -10.75
CA TRP A 60 -4.45 6.06 -11.68
C TRP A 60 -4.72 4.71 -10.99
N THR A 61 -3.82 4.25 -10.13
CA THR A 61 -3.99 2.97 -9.42
C THR A 61 -5.19 3.02 -8.47
N LEU A 62 -5.41 4.16 -7.77
CA LEU A 62 -6.61 4.37 -6.96
C LEU A 62 -7.88 4.38 -7.83
N GLY A 63 -7.83 5.02 -8.99
CA GLY A 63 -8.93 5.00 -9.96
C GLY A 63 -9.25 3.59 -10.45
N VAL A 64 -8.24 2.81 -10.82
CA VAL A 64 -8.39 1.39 -11.20
C VAL A 64 -8.96 0.58 -10.05
N MET A 65 -8.50 0.78 -8.82
CA MET A 65 -9.05 0.12 -7.64
C MET A 65 -10.56 0.38 -7.50
N ILE A 66 -11.00 1.63 -7.59
CA ILE A 66 -12.42 2.00 -7.51
C ILE A 66 -13.20 1.34 -8.65
N VAL A 67 -12.68 1.38 -9.88
CA VAL A 67 -13.31 0.75 -11.05
C VAL A 67 -13.43 -0.77 -10.87
N LEU A 68 -12.43 -1.45 -10.30
CA LEU A 68 -12.49 -2.89 -10.03
C LEU A 68 -13.53 -3.21 -8.95
N LEU A 69 -13.54 -2.44 -7.84
CA LEU A 69 -14.51 -2.63 -6.77
C LEU A 69 -15.96 -2.43 -7.26
N LEU A 70 -16.24 -1.31 -7.91
CA LEU A 70 -17.55 -1.00 -8.44
C LEU A 70 -17.93 -1.90 -9.62
N GLY A 71 -17.03 -2.00 -10.60
CA GLY A 71 -17.30 -2.69 -11.85
C GLY A 71 -17.56 -4.18 -11.63
N ILE A 72 -16.70 -4.88 -10.91
CA ILE A 72 -16.86 -6.31 -10.66
C ILE A 72 -18.01 -6.58 -9.70
N GLY A 73 -18.15 -5.76 -8.63
CA GLY A 73 -19.27 -5.89 -7.70
C GLY A 73 -20.62 -5.66 -8.36
N LEU A 74 -20.75 -4.74 -9.31
CA LEU A 74 -21.98 -4.52 -10.07
C LEU A 74 -22.17 -5.54 -11.19
N LEU A 75 -21.10 -5.94 -11.90
CA LEU A 75 -21.20 -6.96 -12.93
C LEU A 75 -21.68 -8.30 -12.35
N SER A 76 -21.22 -8.67 -11.15
CA SER A 76 -21.72 -9.88 -10.47
C SER A 76 -23.21 -9.79 -10.15
N ALA A 77 -23.69 -8.62 -9.68
CA ALA A 77 -25.12 -8.41 -9.43
C ALA A 77 -25.96 -8.44 -10.71
N ILE A 78 -25.49 -7.78 -11.78
CA ILE A 78 -26.14 -7.79 -13.10
C ILE A 78 -26.21 -9.22 -13.67
N ALA A 79 -25.12 -10.00 -13.55
CA ALA A 79 -25.07 -11.35 -14.03
C ALA A 79 -26.07 -12.27 -13.30
N VAL A 80 -26.20 -12.12 -11.98
CA VAL A 80 -27.19 -12.86 -11.18
C VAL A 80 -28.60 -12.43 -11.55
N SER A 81 -28.88 -11.13 -11.61
CA SER A 81 -30.20 -10.60 -12.00
C SER A 81 -30.62 -11.05 -13.42
N ALA A 82 -29.68 -11.07 -14.37
CA ALA A 82 -29.96 -11.46 -15.76
C ALA A 82 -30.13 -12.97 -15.97
N SER A 83 -29.64 -13.78 -15.04
CA SER A 83 -29.75 -15.25 -15.11
C SER A 83 -30.97 -15.82 -14.40
N ASP A 84 -31.80 -14.97 -13.78
CA ASP A 84 -32.93 -15.38 -12.90
C ASP A 84 -32.49 -16.42 -11.85
N ALA A 85 -31.18 -16.39 -11.48
CA ALA A 85 -30.63 -17.30 -10.50
C ALA A 85 -31.15 -16.98 -9.11
N ASP A 86 -31.81 -17.95 -8.49
CA ASP A 86 -32.20 -17.82 -7.08
C ASP A 86 -30.93 -17.86 -6.20
N LEU A 87 -30.68 -16.78 -5.47
CA LEU A 87 -29.57 -16.71 -4.50
C LEU A 87 -29.77 -17.65 -3.30
N GLY A 88 -31.00 -18.16 -3.09
CA GLY A 88 -31.35 -18.99 -1.95
C GLY A 88 -30.94 -18.28 -0.63
N ASN A 89 -30.07 -18.94 0.14
CA ASN A 89 -29.55 -18.39 1.39
C ASN A 89 -28.21 -17.61 1.24
N THR A 90 -27.74 -17.41 0.01
CA THR A 90 -26.47 -16.70 -0.21
C THR A 90 -26.65 -15.21 0.09
N PRO A 91 -25.82 -14.59 0.97
CA PRO A 91 -25.92 -13.17 1.27
C PRO A 91 -25.65 -12.33 0.01
N VAL A 92 -26.54 -11.39 -0.29
CA VAL A 92 -26.43 -10.51 -1.48
C VAL A 92 -25.09 -9.77 -1.49
N LEU A 93 -24.63 -9.30 -0.32
CA LEU A 93 -23.36 -8.58 -0.17
C LEU A 93 -22.14 -9.41 -0.56
N SER A 94 -22.23 -10.75 -0.53
CA SER A 94 -21.12 -11.65 -0.90
C SER A 94 -20.67 -11.50 -2.36
N LEU A 95 -21.53 -11.01 -3.23
CA LEU A 95 -21.18 -10.70 -4.61
C LEU A 95 -20.12 -9.60 -4.75
N GLY A 96 -19.92 -8.77 -3.72
CA GLY A 96 -18.84 -7.77 -3.64
C GLY A 96 -17.45 -8.37 -3.45
N PHE A 97 -17.34 -9.60 -2.97
CA PHE A 97 -16.08 -10.26 -2.62
C PHE A 97 -15.03 -10.24 -3.75
N PHE A 98 -15.40 -10.61 -4.97
CA PHE A 98 -14.46 -10.66 -6.09
C PHE A 98 -13.91 -9.29 -6.47
N GLY A 99 -14.73 -8.24 -6.37
CA GLY A 99 -14.31 -6.87 -6.59
C GLY A 99 -13.25 -6.44 -5.57
N VAL A 100 -13.47 -6.75 -4.30
CA VAL A 100 -12.52 -6.44 -3.23
C VAL A 100 -11.25 -7.27 -3.34
N LEU A 101 -11.34 -8.54 -3.68
CA LEU A 101 -10.18 -9.41 -3.89
C LEU A 101 -9.25 -8.84 -4.98
N LEU A 102 -9.80 -8.44 -6.13
CA LEU A 102 -9.00 -7.84 -7.20
C LEU A 102 -8.55 -6.41 -6.85
N GLY A 103 -9.38 -5.61 -6.20
CA GLY A 103 -9.02 -4.29 -5.70
C GLY A 103 -7.88 -4.32 -4.66
N SER A 104 -7.80 -5.38 -3.86
CA SER A 104 -6.72 -5.56 -2.88
C SER A 104 -5.33 -5.62 -3.53
N ILE A 105 -5.20 -6.11 -4.76
CA ILE A 105 -3.95 -6.11 -5.52
C ILE A 105 -3.45 -4.68 -5.78
N CYS A 106 -4.38 -3.76 -6.06
CA CYS A 106 -4.03 -2.34 -6.22
C CYS A 106 -3.54 -1.75 -4.89
N VAL A 107 -4.19 -2.07 -3.77
CA VAL A 107 -3.79 -1.60 -2.44
C VAL A 107 -2.42 -2.16 -2.06
N ILE A 108 -2.16 -3.44 -2.31
CA ILE A 108 -0.85 -4.09 -2.11
C ILE A 108 0.24 -3.34 -2.89
N THR A 109 -0.01 -3.12 -4.18
CA THR A 109 0.95 -2.44 -5.07
C THR A 109 1.22 -1.01 -4.59
N LEU A 110 0.17 -0.25 -4.24
CA LEU A 110 0.31 1.10 -3.72
C LEU A 110 1.05 1.13 -2.38
N GLY A 111 0.75 0.21 -1.47
CA GLY A 111 1.42 0.09 -0.18
C GLY A 111 2.93 -0.06 -0.34
N VAL A 112 3.35 -1.01 -1.19
CA VAL A 112 4.78 -1.19 -1.52
C VAL A 112 5.37 0.06 -2.16
N LEU A 113 4.71 0.62 -3.18
CA LEU A 113 5.23 1.75 -3.93
C LEU A 113 5.35 3.03 -3.09
N THR A 114 4.51 3.21 -2.10
CA THR A 114 4.53 4.38 -1.20
C THR A 114 5.91 4.60 -0.54
N ILE A 115 6.67 3.55 -0.32
CA ILE A 115 8.01 3.65 0.27
C ILE A 115 9.11 3.12 -0.66
N ALA A 116 8.92 1.98 -1.33
CA ALA A 116 9.95 1.35 -2.13
C ALA A 116 10.36 2.18 -3.35
N SER A 117 9.43 2.96 -3.93
CA SER A 117 9.74 3.87 -5.04
C SER A 117 10.70 4.99 -4.63
N GLU A 118 10.64 5.48 -3.38
CA GLU A 118 11.56 6.50 -2.89
C GLU A 118 12.98 5.96 -2.73
N TYR A 119 13.13 4.68 -2.38
CA TYR A 119 14.45 4.03 -2.39
C TYR A 119 14.98 3.86 -3.82
N GLY A 120 14.14 3.41 -4.76
CA GLY A 120 14.53 3.20 -6.15
C GLY A 120 14.92 4.49 -6.89
N THR A 121 14.29 5.62 -6.56
CA THR A 121 14.58 6.94 -7.16
C THR A 121 15.62 7.75 -6.38
N GLY A 122 16.04 7.30 -5.20
CA GLY A 122 16.92 8.06 -4.30
C GLY A 122 16.22 9.23 -3.58
N MET A 123 14.92 9.43 -3.77
CA MET A 123 14.14 10.48 -3.10
C MET A 123 14.11 10.35 -1.58
N ILE A 124 14.35 9.15 -1.05
CA ILE A 124 14.41 8.93 0.40
C ILE A 124 15.41 9.84 1.09
N ARG A 125 16.53 10.18 0.42
CA ARG A 125 17.56 11.09 0.96
C ARG A 125 17.03 12.50 1.13
N THR A 126 16.31 13.04 0.14
CA THR A 126 15.69 14.38 0.23
C THR A 126 14.58 14.40 1.27
N THR A 127 13.79 13.35 1.37
CA THR A 127 12.76 13.22 2.41
C THR A 127 13.37 13.24 3.81
N LEU A 128 14.48 12.52 4.03
CA LEU A 128 15.18 12.48 5.33
C LEU A 128 15.97 13.77 5.63
N THR A 129 16.40 14.52 4.61
CA THR A 129 16.99 15.85 4.82
C THR A 129 15.91 16.82 5.32
N ALA A 130 14.71 16.78 4.78
CA ALA A 130 13.58 17.61 5.20
C ALA A 130 13.02 17.21 6.57
N CYS A 131 12.98 15.89 6.86
CA CYS A 131 12.52 15.34 8.13
C CYS A 131 13.51 14.27 8.62
N PRO A 132 14.50 14.62 9.47
CA PRO A 132 15.56 13.70 9.87
C PRO A 132 15.09 12.48 10.68
N SER A 133 13.90 12.51 11.25
CA SER A 133 13.33 11.39 12.00
C SER A 133 12.75 10.33 11.05
N ARG A 134 13.46 9.23 10.85
CA ARG A 134 13.05 8.10 9.99
C ARG A 134 11.73 7.48 10.45
N SER A 135 11.55 7.30 11.75
CA SER A 135 10.31 6.78 12.33
C SER A 135 9.11 7.69 12.03
N ARG A 136 9.30 9.02 12.11
CA ARG A 136 8.24 10.00 11.79
C ARG A 136 7.81 9.92 10.34
N VAL A 137 8.75 9.78 9.40
CA VAL A 137 8.45 9.61 7.98
C VAL A 137 7.64 8.34 7.73
N LEU A 138 8.07 7.19 8.29
CA LEU A 138 7.34 5.94 8.14
C LEU A 138 5.94 6.00 8.77
N THR A 139 5.82 6.61 9.96
CA THR A 139 4.53 6.81 10.62
C THR A 139 3.59 7.68 9.79
N ALA A 140 4.08 8.79 9.23
CA ALA A 140 3.28 9.66 8.38
C ALA A 140 2.77 8.92 7.12
N LYS A 141 3.65 8.15 6.46
CA LYS A 141 3.27 7.31 5.31
C LYS A 141 2.20 6.29 5.70
N ALA A 142 2.41 5.59 6.81
CA ALA A 142 1.47 4.57 7.30
C ALA A 142 0.09 5.17 7.59
N ILE A 143 0.03 6.30 8.30
CA ILE A 143 -1.24 6.97 8.64
C ILE A 143 -1.99 7.42 7.38
N VAL A 144 -1.31 8.15 6.49
CA VAL A 144 -1.95 8.69 5.28
C VAL A 144 -2.44 7.57 4.38
N PHE A 145 -1.60 6.56 4.16
CA PHE A 145 -1.93 5.42 3.31
C PHE A 145 -3.07 4.57 3.89
N PHE A 146 -3.03 4.29 5.21
CA PHE A 146 -4.08 3.53 5.88
C PHE A 146 -5.44 4.23 5.78
N LEU A 147 -5.50 5.50 6.15
CA LEU A 147 -6.74 6.27 6.13
C LEU A 147 -7.31 6.37 4.71
N LEU A 148 -6.46 6.61 3.72
CA LEU A 148 -6.87 6.69 2.31
C LEU A 148 -7.46 5.36 1.83
N SER A 149 -6.74 4.26 2.04
CA SER A 149 -7.19 2.92 1.64
C SER A 149 -8.45 2.51 2.38
N PHE A 150 -8.54 2.78 3.69
CA PHE A 150 -9.71 2.49 4.50
C PHE A 150 -10.94 3.24 4.00
N VAL A 151 -10.85 4.56 3.82
CA VAL A 151 -11.99 5.38 3.39
C VAL A 151 -12.46 4.98 2.00
N ILE A 152 -11.53 4.83 1.04
CA ILE A 152 -11.91 4.47 -0.33
C ILE A 152 -12.56 3.08 -0.35
N THR A 153 -11.97 2.08 0.30
CA THR A 153 -12.54 0.73 0.32
C THR A 153 -13.91 0.72 0.99
N THR A 154 -14.04 1.30 2.18
CA THR A 154 -15.31 1.31 2.94
C THR A 154 -16.42 2.02 2.18
N VAL A 155 -16.14 3.20 1.61
CA VAL A 155 -17.16 3.95 0.85
C VAL A 155 -17.54 3.19 -0.41
N THR A 156 -16.58 2.63 -1.13
CA THR A 156 -16.84 1.93 -2.39
C THR A 156 -17.61 0.63 -2.15
N THR A 157 -17.26 -0.15 -1.12
CA THR A 157 -17.99 -1.38 -0.75
C THR A 157 -19.39 -1.07 -0.26
N ALA A 158 -19.58 0.02 0.50
CA ALA A 158 -20.91 0.46 0.91
C ALA A 158 -21.78 0.84 -0.30
N VAL A 159 -21.24 1.57 -1.27
CA VAL A 159 -21.96 1.91 -2.51
C VAL A 159 -22.33 0.66 -3.29
N VAL A 160 -21.39 -0.27 -3.46
CA VAL A 160 -21.64 -1.57 -4.12
C VAL A 160 -22.75 -2.33 -3.40
N GLY A 161 -22.68 -2.45 -2.07
CA GLY A 161 -23.68 -3.16 -1.27
C GLY A 161 -25.08 -2.56 -1.41
N VAL A 162 -25.22 -1.22 -1.36
CA VAL A 162 -26.50 -0.54 -1.57
C VAL A 162 -27.07 -0.83 -2.96
N LEU A 163 -26.23 -0.80 -3.98
CA LEU A 163 -26.67 -1.10 -5.35
C LEU A 163 -27.07 -2.57 -5.53
N GLN A 164 -26.31 -3.49 -4.93
CA GLN A 164 -26.61 -4.93 -4.96
C GLN A 164 -27.95 -5.24 -4.28
N THR A 165 -28.17 -4.69 -3.08
CA THR A 165 -29.44 -4.90 -2.34
C THR A 165 -30.64 -4.20 -3.00
N ALA A 166 -30.42 -3.17 -3.81
CA ALA A 166 -31.47 -2.53 -4.58
C ALA A 166 -31.82 -3.25 -5.90
N MET A 167 -30.90 -4.09 -6.41
CA MET A 167 -31.04 -4.80 -7.69
C MET A 167 -31.49 -6.25 -7.54
N LEU A 168 -31.25 -6.84 -6.39
CA LEU A 168 -31.45 -8.27 -6.18
C LEU A 168 -32.38 -8.52 -5.01
N ASP A 169 -33.37 -9.35 -5.24
CA ASP A 169 -34.22 -9.92 -4.20
C ASP A 169 -33.46 -11.06 -3.52
N GLY A 170 -33.31 -11.02 -2.22
CA GLY A 170 -32.59 -12.01 -1.42
C GLY A 170 -32.77 -11.79 0.08
N VAL A 171 -32.01 -12.51 0.89
CA VAL A 171 -32.04 -12.32 2.35
C VAL A 171 -31.54 -10.92 2.68
N GLU A 172 -32.38 -10.14 3.39
CA GLU A 172 -31.99 -8.79 3.82
C GLU A 172 -30.78 -8.86 4.75
N PRO A 173 -29.67 -8.15 4.40
CA PRO A 173 -28.49 -8.14 5.25
C PRO A 173 -28.75 -7.48 6.61
N THR A 174 -28.27 -8.12 7.67
CA THR A 174 -28.34 -7.54 9.02
C THR A 174 -27.39 -6.36 9.18
N GLY A 175 -27.54 -5.59 10.24
CA GLY A 175 -26.59 -4.51 10.55
C GLY A 175 -25.15 -5.00 10.76
N ASP A 176 -24.95 -6.23 11.27
CA ASP A 176 -23.63 -6.85 11.42
C ASP A 176 -23.03 -7.23 10.06
N ASP A 177 -23.84 -7.75 9.13
CA ASP A 177 -23.40 -8.06 7.76
C ASP A 177 -22.92 -6.80 7.04
N TRP A 178 -23.66 -5.70 7.17
CA TRP A 178 -23.26 -4.40 6.64
C TRP A 178 -21.96 -3.91 7.26
N LEU A 179 -21.82 -4.02 8.57
CA LEU A 179 -20.61 -3.59 9.28
C LEU A 179 -19.39 -4.40 8.85
N ARG A 180 -19.54 -5.73 8.76
CA ARG A 180 -18.45 -6.64 8.35
C ARG A 180 -18.07 -6.42 6.89
N SER A 181 -19.03 -6.40 5.98
CA SER A 181 -18.78 -6.30 4.53
C SER A 181 -18.29 -4.91 4.07
N THR A 182 -18.45 -3.88 4.87
CA THR A 182 -17.98 -2.51 4.56
C THR A 182 -16.80 -2.11 5.43
N VAL A 183 -17.03 -1.84 6.71
CA VAL A 183 -16.01 -1.37 7.65
C VAL A 183 -14.97 -2.46 7.93
N GLY A 184 -15.40 -3.71 8.15
CA GLY A 184 -14.51 -4.84 8.40
C GLY A 184 -13.59 -5.09 7.20
N VAL A 185 -14.15 -5.16 6.00
CA VAL A 185 -13.39 -5.28 4.75
C VAL A 185 -12.45 -4.09 4.55
N GLY A 186 -12.93 -2.86 4.78
CA GLY A 186 -12.12 -1.65 4.68
C GLY A 186 -10.91 -1.68 5.62
N LEU A 187 -11.11 -2.08 6.88
CA LEU A 187 -10.03 -2.24 7.87
C LEU A 187 -9.05 -3.34 7.47
N TYR A 188 -9.56 -4.48 7.01
CA TYR A 188 -8.73 -5.61 6.58
C TYR A 188 -7.85 -5.22 5.38
N VAL A 189 -8.42 -4.64 4.34
CA VAL A 189 -7.71 -4.23 3.12
C VAL A 189 -6.70 -3.11 3.43
N ALA A 190 -7.06 -2.14 4.27
CA ALA A 190 -6.13 -1.09 4.68
C ALA A 190 -4.95 -1.65 5.50
N THR A 191 -5.20 -2.62 6.39
CA THR A 191 -4.17 -3.31 7.17
C THR A 191 -3.28 -4.18 6.28
N LEU A 192 -3.84 -4.87 5.29
CA LEU A 192 -3.09 -5.59 4.26
C LEU A 192 -2.18 -4.65 3.46
N GLY A 193 -2.66 -3.46 3.16
CA GLY A 193 -1.86 -2.40 2.55
C GLY A 193 -0.72 -1.91 3.45
N LEU A 194 -0.94 -1.80 4.77
CA LEU A 194 0.15 -1.49 5.72
C LEU A 194 1.19 -2.61 5.77
N LEU A 195 0.78 -3.87 5.73
CA LEU A 195 1.69 -5.00 5.63
C LEU A 195 2.57 -4.88 4.38
N SER A 196 1.97 -4.50 3.25
CA SER A 196 2.67 -4.29 1.99
C SER A 196 3.66 -3.13 2.07
N LEU A 197 3.29 -2.04 2.72
CA LEU A 197 4.16 -0.89 2.98
C LEU A 197 5.34 -1.29 3.88
N ALA A 198 5.10 -2.05 4.95
CA ALA A 198 6.14 -2.55 5.84
C ALA A 198 7.14 -3.45 5.10
N LEU A 199 6.66 -4.38 4.26
CA LEU A 199 7.51 -5.21 3.40
C LEU A 199 8.30 -4.39 2.38
N GLY A 200 7.68 -3.36 1.78
CA GLY A 200 8.37 -2.41 0.91
C GLY A 200 9.52 -1.70 1.61
N ALA A 201 9.34 -1.32 2.89
CA ALA A 201 10.38 -0.70 3.71
C ALA A 201 11.54 -1.66 4.04
N LEU A 202 11.23 -2.94 4.27
CA LEU A 202 12.21 -3.98 4.60
C LEU A 202 13.06 -4.37 3.39
N ILE A 203 12.42 -4.59 2.24
CA ILE A 203 13.04 -5.11 1.01
C ILE A 203 13.71 -3.98 0.22
N ARG A 204 13.19 -2.76 0.28
CA ARG A 204 13.69 -1.57 -0.44
C ARG A 204 13.75 -1.73 -1.97
N HIS A 205 13.06 -2.70 -2.51
CA HIS A 205 12.98 -2.99 -3.93
C HIS A 205 11.51 -3.23 -4.32
N SER A 206 10.96 -2.37 -5.18
CA SER A 206 9.52 -2.36 -5.46
C SER A 206 9.02 -3.64 -6.11
N ALA A 207 9.67 -4.11 -7.18
CA ALA A 207 9.25 -5.33 -7.86
C ALA A 207 9.33 -6.55 -6.95
N GLY A 208 10.43 -6.71 -6.18
CA GLY A 208 10.60 -7.81 -5.24
C GLY A 208 9.55 -7.82 -4.13
N ALA A 209 9.25 -6.66 -3.55
CA ALA A 209 8.24 -6.56 -2.49
C ALA A 209 6.82 -6.85 -3.01
N ILE A 210 6.47 -6.36 -4.20
CA ILE A 210 5.18 -6.66 -4.84
C ILE A 210 5.06 -8.16 -5.12
N THR A 211 6.10 -8.77 -5.70
CA THR A 211 6.11 -10.21 -6.01
C THR A 211 5.93 -11.06 -4.75
N ILE A 212 6.63 -10.72 -3.66
CA ILE A 212 6.49 -11.43 -2.38
C ILE A 212 5.09 -11.26 -1.82
N MET A 213 4.52 -10.05 -1.86
CA MET A 213 3.15 -9.82 -1.38
C MET A 213 2.12 -10.60 -2.19
N ILE A 214 2.24 -10.62 -3.51
CA ILE A 214 1.35 -11.43 -4.37
C ILE A 214 1.52 -12.92 -4.05
N ALA A 215 2.75 -13.37 -3.83
CA ALA A 215 3.00 -14.75 -3.42
C ALA A 215 2.34 -15.06 -2.06
N VAL A 216 2.44 -14.18 -1.07
CA VAL A 216 1.78 -14.35 0.25
C VAL A 216 0.26 -14.46 0.09
N VAL A 217 -0.34 -13.73 -0.85
CA VAL A 217 -1.80 -13.79 -1.11
C VAL A 217 -2.20 -15.07 -1.82
N LEU A 218 -1.47 -15.46 -2.88
CA LEU A 218 -1.91 -16.51 -3.80
C LEU A 218 -1.30 -17.88 -3.48
N LEU A 219 -0.05 -17.92 -3.02
CA LEU A 219 0.70 -19.17 -2.88
C LEU A 219 0.04 -20.17 -1.92
N PRO A 220 -0.50 -19.77 -0.74
CA PRO A 220 -1.18 -20.71 0.15
C PRO A 220 -2.37 -21.40 -0.55
N LEU A 221 -3.18 -20.61 -1.27
CA LEU A 221 -4.33 -21.14 -2.00
C LEU A 221 -3.90 -22.08 -3.13
N VAL A 222 -2.90 -21.68 -3.93
CA VAL A 222 -2.39 -22.48 -5.06
C VAL A 222 -1.78 -23.77 -4.54
N LEU A 223 -0.94 -23.72 -3.51
CA LEU A 223 -0.35 -24.94 -2.93
C LEU A 223 -1.43 -25.90 -2.42
N ALA A 224 -2.42 -25.39 -1.71
CA ALA A 224 -3.51 -26.20 -1.21
C ALA A 224 -4.31 -26.91 -2.34
N MET A 225 -4.48 -26.24 -3.49
CA MET A 225 -5.16 -26.84 -4.65
C MET A 225 -4.42 -28.03 -5.27
N PHE A 226 -3.09 -28.11 -5.10
CA PHE A 226 -2.27 -29.19 -5.65
C PHE A 226 -1.90 -30.27 -4.64
N MET A 227 -2.38 -30.18 -3.40
CA MET A 227 -2.13 -31.19 -2.36
C MET A 227 -3.23 -32.24 -2.36
N PHE A 228 -2.97 -33.40 -2.96
CA PHE A 228 -3.93 -34.50 -3.09
C PHE A 228 -3.66 -35.67 -2.12
N SER A 229 -2.68 -35.54 -1.23
CA SER A 229 -2.31 -36.60 -0.31
C SER A 229 -3.06 -36.52 1.02
N GLU A 230 -3.64 -37.63 1.46
CA GLU A 230 -4.31 -37.73 2.76
C GLU A 230 -3.37 -37.37 3.93
N THR A 231 -2.09 -37.68 3.82
CA THR A 231 -1.07 -37.33 4.82
C THR A 231 -0.90 -35.82 5.01
N LEU A 232 -1.23 -35.04 3.97
CA LEU A 232 -1.10 -33.59 3.96
C LEU A 232 -2.45 -32.87 4.12
N ALA A 233 -3.53 -33.60 4.39
CA ALA A 233 -4.89 -33.04 4.45
C ALA A 233 -5.02 -31.92 5.50
N ASP A 234 -4.38 -32.05 6.66
CA ASP A 234 -4.42 -31.00 7.70
C ASP A 234 -3.66 -29.74 7.26
N LEU A 235 -2.52 -29.90 6.58
CA LEU A 235 -1.77 -28.77 6.02
C LEU A 235 -2.54 -28.10 4.88
N GLN A 236 -3.14 -28.90 3.99
CA GLN A 236 -4.01 -28.39 2.92
C GLN A 236 -5.14 -27.55 3.49
N ARG A 237 -5.83 -28.08 4.50
CA ARG A 237 -6.93 -27.38 5.18
C ARG A 237 -6.45 -26.06 5.78
N ALA A 238 -5.36 -26.08 6.52
CA ALA A 238 -4.79 -24.86 7.12
C ALA A 238 -4.40 -23.80 6.07
N LEU A 239 -3.81 -24.21 4.93
CA LEU A 239 -3.48 -23.31 3.84
C LEU A 239 -4.72 -22.66 3.20
N PHE A 240 -5.83 -23.41 3.06
CA PHE A 240 -7.09 -22.84 2.60
C PHE A 240 -7.69 -21.88 3.63
N GLU A 241 -7.82 -22.31 4.87
CA GLU A 241 -8.47 -21.57 5.95
C GLU A 241 -7.78 -20.23 6.24
N TYR A 242 -6.44 -20.22 6.29
CA TYR A 242 -5.65 -19.04 6.59
C TYR A 242 -5.19 -18.26 5.35
N SER A 243 -5.60 -18.66 4.15
CA SER A 243 -5.31 -17.87 2.95
C SER A 243 -6.00 -16.49 3.01
N ILE A 244 -5.34 -15.47 2.50
CA ILE A 244 -5.91 -14.10 2.47
C ILE A 244 -7.25 -14.04 1.74
N PRO A 245 -7.45 -14.72 0.59
CA PRO A 245 -8.77 -14.78 -0.04
C PRO A 245 -9.86 -15.38 0.86
N ASN A 246 -9.58 -16.48 1.56
CA ASN A 246 -10.57 -17.08 2.47
C ASN A 246 -10.88 -16.20 3.68
N GLN A 247 -9.84 -15.58 4.28
CA GLN A 247 -10.02 -14.61 5.36
C GLN A 247 -10.86 -13.39 4.92
N LEU A 248 -10.66 -12.91 3.70
CA LEU A 248 -11.47 -11.83 3.14
C LEU A 248 -12.92 -12.30 2.89
N GLY A 249 -13.11 -13.54 2.43
CA GLY A 249 -14.43 -14.16 2.24
C GLY A 249 -15.23 -14.29 3.54
N ALA A 250 -14.56 -14.44 4.68
CA ALA A 250 -15.21 -14.54 5.99
C ALA A 250 -16.01 -13.28 6.38
N PHE A 251 -15.64 -12.10 5.89
CA PHE A 251 -16.41 -10.87 6.11
C PHE A 251 -17.72 -10.82 5.32
N TYR A 252 -17.87 -11.68 4.31
CA TYR A 252 -19.02 -11.79 3.43
C TYR A 252 -19.83 -13.07 3.65
N ASP A 253 -19.50 -13.86 4.70
CA ASP A 253 -19.99 -15.21 4.90
C ASP A 253 -19.86 -16.10 3.64
N ALA A 254 -18.84 -15.82 2.83
CA ALA A 254 -18.50 -16.50 1.58
C ALA A 254 -17.19 -17.30 1.69
N SER A 255 -16.81 -17.72 2.90
CA SER A 255 -15.64 -18.55 3.13
C SER A 255 -15.84 -19.94 2.50
N VAL A 256 -14.81 -20.44 1.82
CA VAL A 256 -14.84 -21.75 1.15
C VAL A 256 -14.86 -22.91 2.15
N THR A 257 -14.38 -22.67 3.36
CA THR A 257 -14.29 -23.68 4.42
C THR A 257 -15.23 -23.32 5.58
N THR A 258 -15.88 -24.33 6.16
CA THR A 258 -16.72 -24.17 7.35
C THR A 258 -15.90 -24.12 8.65
N SER A 259 -14.66 -24.52 8.59
CA SER A 259 -13.64 -24.40 9.65
C SER A 259 -12.66 -23.28 9.27
N GLY A 260 -12.16 -22.56 10.25
CA GLY A 260 -11.24 -21.46 10.02
C GLY A 260 -11.72 -20.14 10.59
N PRO A 261 -10.94 -19.04 10.39
CA PRO A 261 -11.27 -17.73 10.95
C PRO A 261 -12.63 -17.23 10.46
N SER A 262 -13.48 -16.81 11.40
CA SER A 262 -14.84 -16.33 11.16
C SER A 262 -15.08 -14.96 11.75
N GLY A 263 -16.11 -14.26 11.29
CA GLY A 263 -16.49 -12.95 11.80
C GLY A 263 -15.33 -11.93 11.78
N TRP A 264 -14.88 -11.48 12.94
CA TRP A 264 -13.80 -10.48 13.09
C TRP A 264 -12.40 -11.08 13.29
N GLU A 265 -12.25 -12.40 13.41
CA GLU A 265 -10.96 -13.06 13.63
C GLU A 265 -9.94 -12.78 12.52
N PRO A 266 -10.29 -12.75 11.22
CA PRO A 266 -9.35 -12.42 10.17
C PRO A 266 -8.68 -11.05 10.36
N LEU A 267 -9.41 -10.07 10.91
CA LEU A 267 -8.85 -8.75 11.18
C LEU A 267 -7.76 -8.80 12.25
N TRP A 268 -7.96 -9.58 13.30
CA TRP A 268 -6.96 -9.72 14.36
C TRP A 268 -5.71 -10.44 13.88
N ILE A 269 -5.86 -11.44 13.01
CA ILE A 269 -4.75 -12.18 12.40
C ILE A 269 -3.89 -11.23 11.55
N ILE A 270 -4.50 -10.52 10.61
CA ILE A 270 -3.74 -9.61 9.73
C ILE A 270 -3.12 -8.44 10.52
N LEU A 271 -3.80 -7.94 11.54
CA LEU A 271 -3.30 -6.88 12.41
C LEU A 271 -2.07 -7.36 13.21
N GLY A 272 -2.08 -8.59 13.73
CA GLY A 272 -0.93 -9.18 14.41
C GLY A 272 0.29 -9.29 13.49
N VAL A 273 0.11 -9.87 12.29
CA VAL A 273 1.18 -10.01 11.29
C VAL A 273 1.72 -8.65 10.87
N THR A 274 0.82 -7.69 10.61
CA THR A 274 1.19 -6.33 10.21
C THR A 274 1.96 -5.61 11.32
N THR A 275 1.55 -5.75 12.56
CA THR A 275 2.23 -5.13 13.71
C THR A 275 3.65 -5.65 13.86
N VAL A 276 3.87 -6.95 13.76
CA VAL A 276 5.20 -7.56 13.82
C VAL A 276 6.08 -7.10 12.67
N THR A 277 5.53 -7.10 11.44
CA THR A 277 6.28 -6.68 10.25
C THR A 277 6.60 -5.18 10.28
N MET A 278 5.67 -4.36 10.76
CA MET A 278 5.88 -2.91 10.92
C MET A 278 6.95 -2.63 11.99
N ALA A 279 6.92 -3.33 13.12
CA ALA A 279 7.96 -3.22 14.15
C ALA A 279 9.35 -3.59 13.59
N ALA A 280 9.44 -4.65 12.80
CA ALA A 280 10.67 -5.02 12.09
C ALA A 280 11.12 -3.93 11.11
N ALA A 281 10.18 -3.30 10.40
CA ALA A 281 10.47 -2.18 9.48
C ALA A 281 11.04 -0.97 10.23
N TYR A 282 10.44 -0.57 11.36
CA TYR A 282 10.98 0.50 12.21
C TYR A 282 12.39 0.18 12.70
N PHE A 283 12.59 -1.02 13.23
CA PHE A 283 13.89 -1.44 13.74
C PHE A 283 15.00 -1.45 12.65
N THR A 284 14.68 -1.94 11.46
CA THR A 284 15.65 -1.97 10.36
C THR A 284 15.93 -0.60 9.78
N LEU A 285 14.93 0.31 9.78
CA LEU A 285 15.10 1.67 9.31
C LEU A 285 16.08 2.46 10.19
N ASP A 286 16.04 2.24 11.51
CA ASP A 286 16.93 2.93 12.44
C ASP A 286 18.37 2.42 12.36
N ARG A 287 18.57 1.14 12.00
CA ARG A 287 19.89 0.49 12.00
C ARG A 287 20.62 0.51 10.65
N ARG A 288 19.90 0.68 9.54
CA ARG A 288 20.51 0.66 8.20
C ARG A 288 20.71 2.10 7.69
N ASP A 289 21.91 2.40 7.22
CA ASP A 289 22.18 3.65 6.52
C ASP A 289 21.45 3.71 5.17
N VAL A 290 21.12 4.94 4.75
CA VAL A 290 20.36 5.25 3.52
C VAL A 290 21.29 5.81 2.46
#